data_3b893ecd7e4fea1a9fcb5ce212949a94
#
_entry.id   3b893ecd7e4fea1a9fcb5ce212949a94
#
_cell.length_a   1.000
_cell.length_b   1.000
_cell.length_c   1.000
_cell.angle_alpha   90.00
_cell.angle_beta   90.00
_cell.angle_gamma   90.00
#
_symmetry.space_group_name_H-M   'P 1'
#
loop_
_entity.id
_entity.type
_entity.pdbx_description
1 polymer ?
#
loop_
_entity_poly.entity_id
_entity_poly.type
_entity_poly.pdbx_seq_one_letter_code
_entity_poly.pdbx_strand_id
1 'polypeptide(L)'
;TLACVLHDYIEVMCLYRYSVLITLNSGQHINGVFSTTGLTDTPIKQEVVRGKLVNGDDIEVILTEIESIKVLNENAQFSIVHF
;
A
#
# COMPACT_ATOMS: atom_id res chain seq x y z
N THR A 1 -2.42 -7.39 -16.40
CA THR A 1 -1.60 -6.18 -16.45
C THR A 1 -1.00 -5.88 -15.10
N LEU A 2 -0.03 -4.99 -15.07
CA LEU A 2 0.62 -4.56 -13.83
C LEU A 2 -0.40 -3.96 -12.83
N ALA A 3 -1.38 -3.21 -13.33
CA ALA A 3 -2.40 -2.60 -12.50
C ALA A 3 -3.25 -3.64 -11.75
N CYS A 4 -3.63 -4.73 -12.43
CA CYS A 4 -4.41 -5.80 -11.79
C CYS A 4 -3.59 -6.51 -10.72
N VAL A 5 -2.30 -6.76 -10.97
CA VAL A 5 -1.41 -7.39 -10.00
C VAL A 5 -1.26 -6.50 -8.76
N LEU A 6 -1.07 -5.19 -8.96
CA LEU A 6 -0.98 -4.24 -7.86
C LEU A 6 -2.26 -4.26 -7.00
N HIS A 7 -3.42 -4.19 -7.64
CA HIS A 7 -4.71 -4.19 -6.93
C HIS A 7 -4.88 -5.47 -6.10
N ASP A 8 -4.52 -6.63 -6.64
CA ASP A 8 -4.64 -7.90 -5.93
C ASP A 8 -3.81 -7.90 -4.64
N TYR A 9 -2.56 -7.42 -4.70
CA TYR A 9 -1.70 -7.35 -3.52
C TYR A 9 -2.21 -6.32 -2.51
N ILE A 10 -2.70 -5.17 -2.98
CA ILE A 10 -3.29 -4.15 -2.10
C ILE A 10 -4.53 -4.71 -1.38
N GLU A 11 -5.39 -5.45 -2.07
CA GLU A 11 -6.57 -6.06 -1.46
C GLU A 11 -6.18 -7.06 -0.37
N VAL A 12 -5.21 -7.93 -0.63
CA VAL A 12 -4.74 -8.92 0.35
C VAL A 12 -4.15 -8.22 1.58
N MET A 13 -3.30 -7.24 1.37
CA MET A 13 -2.65 -6.51 2.46
C MET A 13 -3.69 -5.77 3.33
N CYS A 14 -4.73 -5.21 2.73
CA CYS A 14 -5.81 -4.54 3.47
C CYS A 14 -6.70 -5.54 4.20
N LEU A 15 -7.03 -6.65 3.55
CA LEU A 15 -7.90 -7.68 4.15
C LEU A 15 -7.29 -8.26 5.41
N TYR A 16 -6.01 -8.57 5.40
CA TYR A 16 -5.32 -9.17 6.53
C TYR A 16 -4.64 -8.17 7.46
N ARG A 17 -4.72 -6.87 7.16
CA ARG A 17 -4.07 -5.82 7.97
C ARG A 17 -2.58 -6.09 8.18
N TYR A 18 -1.88 -6.45 7.12
CA TYR A 18 -0.45 -6.69 7.22
C TYR A 18 0.31 -5.42 7.61
N SER A 19 1.33 -5.58 8.45
CA SER A 19 2.36 -4.54 8.62
C SER A 19 3.25 -4.55 7.40
N VAL A 20 3.39 -3.42 6.73
CA VAL A 20 4.11 -3.35 5.47
C VAL A 20 5.09 -2.19 5.45
N LEU A 21 6.13 -2.34 4.64
CA LEU A 21 7.02 -1.26 4.24
C LEU A 21 6.78 -0.99 2.76
N ILE A 22 6.22 0.16 2.46
CA ILE A 22 6.00 0.60 1.09
C ILE A 22 7.17 1.48 0.68
N THR A 23 7.79 1.17 -0.46
CA THR A 23 8.79 2.02 -1.08
C THR A 23 8.16 2.72 -2.28
N LEU A 24 8.24 4.03 -2.29
CA LEU A 24 7.72 4.85 -3.39
C LEU A 24 8.78 5.00 -4.48
N ASN A 25 8.34 5.35 -5.69
CA ASN A 25 9.23 5.62 -6.82
C ASN A 25 10.25 6.73 -6.53
N SER A 26 9.90 7.63 -5.61
CA SER A 26 10.80 8.69 -5.14
C SER A 26 11.93 8.19 -4.24
N GLY A 27 11.86 6.94 -3.79
CA GLY A 27 12.77 6.39 -2.79
C GLY A 27 12.31 6.52 -1.35
N GLN A 28 11.21 7.23 -1.10
CA GLN A 28 10.65 7.35 0.24
C GLN A 28 10.09 6.02 0.73
N HIS A 29 10.28 5.74 2.02
CA HIS A 29 9.74 4.55 2.66
C HIS A 29 8.59 4.91 3.60
N ILE A 30 7.54 4.08 3.60
CA ILE A 30 6.36 4.26 4.45
C ILE A 30 6.11 2.94 5.16
N ASN A 31 6.14 2.97 6.49
CA ASN A 31 5.90 1.78 7.32
C ASN A 31 4.55 1.95 8.05
N GLY A 32 3.63 1.04 7.82
CA GLY A 32 2.31 1.12 8.43
C GLY A 32 1.43 -0.08 8.16
N VAL A 33 0.18 0.03 8.61
CA VAL A 33 -0.87 -0.96 8.40
C VAL A 33 -1.99 -0.29 7.61
N PHE A 34 -2.33 -0.84 6.46
CA PHE A 34 -3.35 -0.28 5.57
C PHE A 34 -4.62 -1.10 5.66
N SER A 35 -5.76 -0.43 5.54
CA SER A 35 -7.06 -1.05 5.82
C SER A 35 -8.08 -0.87 4.71
N THR A 36 -7.93 0.09 3.84
CA THR A 36 -8.93 0.38 2.81
C THR A 36 -8.32 1.08 1.60
N THR A 37 -9.04 1.06 0.51
CA THR A 37 -8.69 1.80 -0.71
C THR A 37 -9.73 2.87 -0.98
N GLY A 38 -9.40 3.82 -1.84
CA GLY A 38 -10.32 4.88 -2.21
C GLY A 38 -9.81 5.70 -3.37
N LEU A 39 -10.40 6.87 -3.54
CA LEU A 39 -9.99 7.83 -4.56
C LEU A 39 -9.62 9.15 -3.89
N THR A 40 -8.72 9.90 -4.52
CA THR A 40 -8.40 11.23 -4.02
C THR A 40 -9.61 12.17 -4.17
N ASP A 41 -9.65 13.20 -3.34
CA ASP A 41 -10.68 14.24 -3.41
C ASP A 41 -10.22 15.42 -4.28
N THR A 42 -9.85 15.11 -5.50
CA THR A 42 -9.30 16.06 -6.48
C THR A 42 -10.08 15.95 -7.79
N PRO A 43 -10.02 17.00 -8.67
CA PRO A 43 -10.70 16.91 -9.97
C PRO A 43 -10.29 15.72 -10.81
N ILE A 44 -8.99 15.38 -10.80
CA ILE A 44 -8.49 14.16 -11.42
C ILE A 44 -8.34 13.12 -10.32
N LYS A 45 -9.24 12.12 -10.33
CA LYS A 45 -9.26 11.09 -9.30
C LYS A 45 -8.08 10.12 -9.48
N GLN A 46 -7.40 9.82 -8.39
CA GLN A 46 -6.33 8.82 -8.33
C GLN A 46 -6.67 7.80 -7.26
N GLU A 47 -6.36 6.54 -7.54
CA GLU A 47 -6.57 5.47 -6.57
C GLU A 47 -5.52 5.56 -5.46
N VAL A 48 -5.97 5.37 -4.22
CA VAL A 48 -5.11 5.43 -3.04
C VAL A 48 -5.39 4.24 -2.13
N VAL A 49 -4.42 3.93 -1.30
CA VAL A 49 -4.58 3.04 -0.15
C VAL A 49 -4.42 3.86 1.11
N ARG A 50 -5.29 3.62 2.09
CA ARG A 50 -5.33 4.37 3.35
C ARG A 50 -5.11 3.47 4.53
N GLY A 51 -4.41 3.99 5.51
CA GLY A 51 -4.13 3.26 6.74
C GLY A 51 -3.49 4.16 7.79
N LYS A 52 -2.69 3.55 8.65
CA LYS A 52 -2.01 4.26 9.72
C LYS A 52 -0.53 3.92 9.74
N LEU A 53 0.29 4.95 9.94
CA LEU A 53 1.71 4.77 10.19
C LEU A 53 1.94 4.09 11.54
N VAL A 54 3.15 3.61 11.75
CA VAL A 54 3.55 2.97 13.01
C VAL A 54 3.30 3.89 14.21
N ASN A 55 3.46 5.20 14.04
CA ASN A 55 3.20 6.18 15.11
C ASN A 55 1.72 6.48 15.33
N GLY A 56 0.81 5.90 14.55
CA GLY A 56 -0.63 6.08 14.68
C GLY A 56 -1.24 7.17 13.80
N ASP A 57 -0.44 7.91 13.06
CA ASP A 57 -0.94 8.95 12.15
C ASP A 57 -1.61 8.31 10.92
N ASP A 58 -2.67 8.95 10.44
CA ASP A 58 -3.31 8.55 9.19
C ASP A 58 -2.40 8.80 8.00
N ILE A 59 -2.43 7.90 7.03
CA ILE A 59 -1.62 8.00 5.82
C ILE A 59 -2.45 7.58 4.60
N GLU A 60 -2.21 8.27 3.49
CA GLU A 60 -2.78 7.94 2.20
C GLU A 60 -1.67 7.85 1.17
N VAL A 61 -1.63 6.77 0.40
CA VAL A 61 -0.59 6.52 -0.59
C VAL A 61 -1.24 6.31 -1.95
N ILE A 62 -0.78 7.09 -2.94
CA ILE A 62 -1.25 6.96 -4.32
C ILE A 62 -0.66 5.68 -4.92
N LEU A 63 -1.52 4.80 -5.45
CA LEU A 63 -1.09 3.47 -5.90
C LEU A 63 -0.04 3.52 -7.00
N THR A 64 -0.15 4.47 -7.93
CA THR A 64 0.80 4.57 -9.04
C THR A 64 2.20 5.02 -8.61
N GLU A 65 2.35 5.52 -7.39
CA GLU A 65 3.65 5.93 -6.85
C GLU A 65 4.38 4.80 -6.14
N ILE A 66 3.76 3.64 -6.00
CA ILE A 66 4.35 2.51 -5.27
C ILE A 66 5.32 1.75 -6.16
N GLU A 67 6.58 1.65 -5.73
CA GLU A 67 7.60 0.84 -6.38
C GLU A 67 7.55 -0.60 -5.88
N SER A 68 7.46 -0.79 -4.55
CA SER A 68 7.44 -2.12 -3.95
C SER A 68 6.73 -2.10 -2.60
N ILE A 69 6.26 -3.28 -2.20
CA ILE A 69 5.65 -3.51 -0.89
C ILE A 69 6.34 -4.72 -0.26
N LYS A 70 6.89 -4.54 0.93
CA LYS A 70 7.47 -5.62 1.73
C LYS A 70 6.57 -5.88 2.93
N VAL A 71 6.12 -7.12 3.08
CA VAL A 71 5.30 -7.51 4.22
C VAL A 71 6.19 -7.94 5.36
N LEU A 72 5.91 -7.42 6.54
CA LEU A 72 6.71 -7.64 7.73
C LEU A 72 6.14 -8.75 8.63
N ASN A 73 4.94 -9.24 8.33
CA ASN A 73 4.29 -10.31 9.08
C ASN A 73 4.82 -11.67 8.66
N GLU A 74 4.97 -12.58 9.63
CA GLU A 74 5.25 -13.98 9.35
C GLU A 74 4.01 -14.64 8.75
N ASN A 75 4.21 -15.67 7.92
CA ASN A 75 3.13 -16.45 7.29
C ASN A 75 2.17 -15.63 6.43
N ALA A 76 2.61 -14.46 5.94
CA ALA A 76 1.84 -13.68 4.99
C ALA A 76 1.75 -14.40 3.64
N GLN A 77 0.73 -14.09 2.85
CA GLN A 77 0.53 -14.68 1.52
C GLN A 77 1.61 -14.23 0.52
N PHE A 78 2.27 -13.13 0.80
CA PHE A 78 3.44 -12.69 0.04
C PHE A 78 4.39 -11.97 1.00
N SER A 79 5.68 -11.89 0.61
CA SER A 79 6.68 -11.23 1.46
C SER A 79 7.15 -9.90 0.88
N ILE A 80 7.44 -9.86 -0.41
CA ILE A 80 7.83 -8.63 -1.10
C ILE A 80 7.34 -8.67 -2.54
N VAL A 81 6.87 -7.54 -3.04
CA VAL A 81 6.38 -7.39 -4.42
C VAL A 81 6.92 -6.08 -4.99
N HIS A 82 7.47 -6.16 -6.19
CA HIS A 82 7.94 -5.01 -6.96
C HIS A 82 6.99 -4.73 -8.12
N PHE A 83 6.74 -3.47 -8.36
CA PHE A 83 5.83 -3.04 -9.42
C PHE A 83 6.48 -2.20 -10.51
#